data_6eb4c2fbc4c98ebf9eb9a09b7374abb8
#
_entry.id   6eb4c2fbc4c98ebf9eb9a09b7374abb8
#
_cell.length_a   1.000
_cell.length_b   1.000
_cell.length_c   1.000
_cell.angle_alpha   90.00
_cell.angle_beta   90.00
_cell.angle_gamma   90.00
#
_symmetry.space_group_name_H-M   'P 1'
#
loop_
_entity.id
_entity.type
_entity.pdbx_description
1 polymer ?
#
loop_
_entity_poly.entity_id
_entity_poly.type
_entity_poly.pdbx_seq_one_letter_code
_entity_poly.pdbx_strand_id
1 'polypeptide(L)'
;MNTNSLKTYAINKNKIKISFTNSILELTILTPEIIRVFQNRGEHTNSYAIEGNKAIDTKFKVGKKNDYLEIKTSKLIIKVHHDEKIDVYDAEENPLIIDYRGSRIPIDRQIDSSQQKLAESEGHEVVTSRRKDVHYYELVKELADDEQFYGLGDKTGFLNKRHYAYENWNTDNPEPHVESFTRLYKSVPFLIGLKNNHPYGIFFDNTYHSYFDLGKESNKYY
;
A
#
# COMPACT_ATOMS: atom_id res chain seq x y z
N MET A 1 -19.62 5.23 18.46
CA MET A 1 -18.72 4.88 17.35
C MET A 1 -18.86 3.38 17.10
N ASN A 2 -19.35 2.99 15.92
CA ASN A 2 -19.44 1.56 15.57
C ASN A 2 -18.03 1.07 15.28
N THR A 3 -17.38 0.49 16.27
CA THR A 3 -16.04 -0.08 16.08
C THR A 3 -16.15 -1.33 15.23
N ASN A 4 -15.54 -1.30 14.05
CA ASN A 4 -15.41 -2.48 13.22
C ASN A 4 -14.59 -3.52 13.99
N SER A 5 -15.08 -4.74 14.12
CA SER A 5 -14.40 -5.77 14.91
C SER A 5 -14.47 -7.12 14.21
N LEU A 6 -13.40 -7.90 14.33
CA LEU A 6 -13.29 -9.25 13.79
C LEU A 6 -14.35 -10.16 14.43
N LYS A 7 -15.18 -10.77 13.59
CA LYS A 7 -16.27 -11.68 14.00
C LYS A 7 -15.87 -13.13 13.81
N THR A 8 -15.56 -13.51 12.59
CA THR A 8 -15.28 -14.90 12.24
C THR A 8 -14.30 -14.98 11.07
N TYR A 9 -13.79 -16.17 10.84
CA TYR A 9 -13.01 -16.46 9.63
C TYR A 9 -13.37 -17.84 9.07
N ALA A 10 -13.12 -18.01 7.77
CA ALA A 10 -13.27 -19.27 7.07
C ALA A 10 -12.07 -19.51 6.17
N ILE A 11 -11.64 -20.76 6.08
CA ILE A 11 -10.50 -21.16 5.26
C ILE A 11 -11.01 -22.03 4.10
N ASN A 12 -10.62 -21.68 2.89
CA ASN A 12 -10.87 -22.47 1.69
C ASN A 12 -9.58 -22.58 0.88
N LYS A 13 -8.94 -23.74 0.91
CA LYS A 13 -7.61 -23.98 0.32
C LYS A 13 -6.60 -22.97 0.87
N ASN A 14 -6.01 -22.14 0.02
CA ASN A 14 -5.04 -21.10 0.36
C ASN A 14 -5.67 -19.71 0.65
N LYS A 15 -7.00 -19.61 0.69
CA LYS A 15 -7.73 -18.38 0.96
C LYS A 15 -8.31 -18.37 2.36
N ILE A 16 -8.16 -17.25 3.04
CA ILE A 16 -8.70 -17.00 4.37
C ILE A 16 -9.62 -15.79 4.26
N LYS A 17 -10.92 -16.02 4.37
CA LYS A 17 -11.94 -14.97 4.40
C LYS A 17 -12.19 -14.57 5.84
N ILE A 18 -11.94 -13.32 6.17
CA ILE A 18 -12.07 -12.76 7.50
C ILE A 18 -13.23 -11.78 7.49
N SER A 19 -14.24 -12.02 8.33
CA SER A 19 -15.42 -11.16 8.42
C SER A 19 -15.32 -10.29 9.65
N PHE A 20 -15.45 -9.00 9.44
CA PHE A 20 -15.59 -7.97 10.46
C PHE A 20 -17.05 -7.52 10.57
N THR A 21 -17.35 -6.61 11.48
CA THR A 21 -18.71 -6.09 11.66
C THR A 21 -19.27 -5.48 10.35
N ASN A 22 -18.45 -4.71 9.64
CA ASN A 22 -18.89 -3.91 8.48
C ASN A 22 -18.11 -4.20 7.19
N SER A 23 -17.20 -5.17 7.19
CA SER A 23 -16.32 -5.43 6.06
C SER A 23 -15.90 -6.89 5.98
N ILE A 24 -15.34 -7.25 4.83
CA ILE A 24 -14.74 -8.56 4.58
C ILE A 24 -13.35 -8.35 4.00
N LEU A 25 -12.39 -9.02 4.60
CA LEU A 25 -11.01 -9.10 4.12
C LEU A 25 -10.73 -10.50 3.63
N GLU A 26 -10.09 -10.64 2.49
CA GLU A 26 -9.58 -11.91 1.97
C GLU A 26 -8.05 -11.88 1.95
N LEU A 27 -7.44 -12.83 2.64
CA LEU A 27 -6.02 -13.13 2.53
C LEU A 27 -5.84 -14.38 1.68
N THR A 28 -4.99 -14.29 0.66
CA THR A 28 -4.59 -15.44 -0.15
C THR A 28 -3.12 -15.70 0.05
N ILE A 29 -2.77 -16.90 0.50
CA ILE A 29 -1.39 -17.35 0.62
C ILE A 29 -0.96 -17.86 -0.75
N LEU A 30 -0.09 -17.12 -1.44
CA LEU A 30 0.39 -17.46 -2.77
C LEU A 30 1.61 -18.37 -2.71
N THR A 31 2.58 -18.00 -1.88
CA THR A 31 3.77 -18.78 -1.54
C THR A 31 4.07 -18.61 -0.05
N PRO A 32 5.06 -19.30 0.53
CA PRO A 32 5.46 -19.04 1.91
C PRO A 32 5.87 -17.59 2.19
N GLU A 33 6.36 -16.86 1.16
CA GLU A 33 6.85 -15.48 1.24
C GLU A 33 5.86 -14.45 0.69
N ILE A 34 4.80 -14.87 -0.03
CA ILE A 34 3.91 -13.94 -0.74
C ILE A 34 2.48 -14.12 -0.29
N ILE A 35 1.91 -13.08 0.22
CA ILE A 35 0.49 -12.98 0.57
C ILE A 35 -0.20 -11.91 -0.27
N ARG A 36 -1.43 -12.17 -0.68
CA ARG A 36 -2.30 -11.17 -1.27
C ARG A 36 -3.34 -10.76 -0.24
N VAL A 37 -3.44 -9.47 0.00
CA VAL A 37 -4.49 -8.86 0.84
C VAL A 37 -5.51 -8.23 -0.10
N PHE A 38 -6.76 -8.61 0.03
CA PHE A 38 -7.83 -8.09 -0.81
C PHE A 38 -9.05 -7.71 0.02
N GLN A 39 -9.48 -6.48 -0.10
CA GLN A 39 -10.72 -5.99 0.47
C GLN A 39 -11.65 -5.59 -0.68
N ASN A 40 -12.70 -6.37 -0.89
CA ASN A 40 -13.65 -6.08 -1.96
C ASN A 40 -14.46 -4.83 -1.60
N ARG A 41 -14.29 -3.79 -2.40
CA ARG A 41 -15.02 -2.51 -2.27
C ARG A 41 -15.63 -2.08 -3.61
N GLY A 42 -15.71 -2.99 -4.59
CA GLY A 42 -16.22 -2.72 -5.92
C GLY A 42 -16.33 -4.00 -6.76
N GLU A 43 -16.60 -3.84 -8.04
CA GLU A 43 -16.91 -4.96 -8.95
C GLU A 43 -15.65 -5.65 -9.52
N HIS A 44 -14.48 -5.02 -9.46
CA HIS A 44 -13.26 -5.54 -10.09
C HIS A 44 -12.48 -6.43 -9.14
N THR A 45 -12.44 -7.72 -9.45
CA THR A 45 -11.69 -8.74 -8.71
C THR A 45 -10.46 -9.24 -9.46
N ASN A 46 -10.31 -8.91 -10.72
CA ASN A 46 -9.23 -9.39 -11.59
C ASN A 46 -8.07 -8.39 -11.64
N SER A 47 -6.86 -8.92 -11.58
CA SER A 47 -5.64 -8.15 -11.82
C SER A 47 -5.38 -8.04 -13.33
N TYR A 48 -4.92 -6.87 -13.77
CA TYR A 48 -4.39 -6.68 -15.13
C TYR A 48 -2.86 -6.92 -15.20
N ALA A 49 -2.20 -7.00 -14.06
CA ALA A 49 -0.75 -7.10 -13.96
C ALA A 49 -0.27 -8.52 -13.64
N ILE A 50 -1.16 -9.41 -13.19
CA ILE A 50 -0.80 -10.76 -12.78
C ILE A 50 -1.35 -11.75 -13.79
N GLU A 51 -0.46 -12.44 -14.48
CA GLU A 51 -0.81 -13.54 -15.37
C GLU A 51 -0.84 -14.87 -14.61
N GLY A 52 -2.02 -15.46 -14.57
CA GLY A 52 -2.24 -16.81 -14.03
C GLY A 52 -2.32 -16.89 -12.51
N ASN A 53 -3.08 -17.86 -12.05
CA ASN A 53 -3.31 -18.13 -10.64
C ASN A 53 -2.35 -19.26 -10.20
N LYS A 54 -1.07 -18.93 -10.06
CA LYS A 54 -0.04 -19.90 -9.66
C LYS A 54 0.16 -19.93 -8.14
N ALA A 55 -0.95 -20.07 -7.39
CA ALA A 55 -0.81 -20.40 -5.98
C ALA A 55 -0.13 -21.76 -5.83
N ILE A 56 1.02 -21.77 -5.21
CA ILE A 56 1.71 -23.02 -4.83
C ILE A 56 0.96 -23.57 -3.61
N ASP A 57 0.81 -24.90 -3.54
CA ASP A 57 0.25 -25.55 -2.34
C ASP A 57 1.16 -25.24 -1.13
N THR A 58 0.79 -24.20 -0.41
CA THR A 58 1.58 -23.66 0.70
C THR A 58 0.95 -24.07 2.02
N LYS A 59 1.71 -24.77 2.84
CA LYS A 59 1.30 -25.09 4.21
C LYS A 59 1.33 -23.85 5.06
N PHE A 60 0.23 -23.58 5.77
CA PHE A 60 0.12 -22.50 6.74
C PHE A 60 -0.75 -22.91 7.92
N LYS A 61 -0.65 -22.18 9.02
CA LYS A 61 -1.47 -22.39 10.20
C LYS A 61 -2.24 -21.10 10.51
N VAL A 62 -3.47 -21.23 10.98
CA VAL A 62 -4.29 -20.10 11.42
C VAL A 62 -4.68 -20.34 12.87
N GLY A 63 -4.44 -19.35 13.70
CA GLY A 63 -4.76 -19.39 15.13
C GLY A 63 -5.40 -18.10 15.62
N LYS A 64 -6.53 -18.19 16.30
CA LYS A 64 -7.15 -17.02 16.92
C LYS A 64 -6.45 -16.73 18.26
N LYS A 65 -6.00 -15.51 18.44
CA LYS A 65 -5.47 -14.96 19.68
C LYS A 65 -6.49 -13.96 20.27
N ASN A 66 -6.21 -13.44 21.46
CA ASN A 66 -7.12 -12.49 22.12
C ASN A 66 -7.36 -11.24 21.25
N ASP A 67 -6.29 -10.67 20.67
CA ASP A 67 -6.33 -9.37 20.00
C ASP A 67 -6.23 -9.44 18.47
N TYR A 68 -5.88 -10.60 17.90
CA TYR A 68 -5.67 -10.78 16.48
C TYR A 68 -5.87 -12.22 16.01
N LEU A 69 -6.04 -12.38 14.71
CA LEU A 69 -5.92 -13.65 14.00
C LEU A 69 -4.49 -13.77 13.49
N GLU A 70 -3.79 -14.85 13.89
CA GLU A 70 -2.43 -15.13 13.46
C GLU A 70 -2.45 -16.13 12.31
N ILE A 71 -1.75 -15.80 11.22
CA ILE A 71 -1.51 -16.69 10.09
C ILE A 71 -0.01 -16.90 9.97
N LYS A 72 0.45 -18.15 10.02
CA LYS A 72 1.87 -18.52 9.93
C LYS A 72 2.13 -19.41 8.72
N THR A 73 3.05 -18.97 7.87
CA THR A 73 3.72 -19.79 6.88
C THR A 73 5.09 -20.24 7.41
N SER A 74 5.93 -20.87 6.58
CA SER A 74 7.33 -21.16 6.96
C SER A 74 8.24 -19.92 6.92
N LYS A 75 7.77 -18.77 6.37
CA LYS A 75 8.57 -17.57 6.14
C LYS A 75 7.96 -16.30 6.71
N LEU A 76 6.64 -16.27 6.90
CA LEU A 76 5.93 -15.07 7.35
C LEU A 76 5.00 -15.38 8.52
N ILE A 77 4.85 -14.37 9.36
CA ILE A 77 3.83 -14.29 10.40
C ILE A 77 2.97 -13.07 10.11
N ILE A 78 1.69 -13.27 9.89
CA ILE A 78 0.72 -12.24 9.61
C ILE A 78 -0.24 -12.12 10.79
N LYS A 79 -0.41 -10.94 11.34
CA LYS A 79 -1.35 -10.65 12.42
C LYS A 79 -2.44 -9.72 11.89
N VAL A 80 -3.67 -10.20 11.86
CA VAL A 80 -4.84 -9.41 11.48
C VAL A 80 -5.60 -9.04 12.73
N HIS A 81 -5.58 -7.77 13.09
CA HIS A 81 -6.14 -7.23 14.31
C HIS A 81 -7.65 -7.01 14.22
N HIS A 82 -8.28 -6.79 15.37
CA HIS A 82 -9.72 -6.57 15.45
C HIS A 82 -10.18 -5.30 14.72
N ASP A 83 -9.32 -4.31 14.58
CA ASP A 83 -9.54 -3.02 13.89
C ASP A 83 -9.15 -3.05 12.41
N GLU A 84 -9.02 -4.23 11.81
CA GLU A 84 -8.57 -4.48 10.42
C GLU A 84 -7.10 -4.16 10.14
N LYS A 85 -6.32 -3.75 11.12
CA LYS A 85 -4.89 -3.52 10.95
C LYS A 85 -4.17 -4.84 10.70
N ILE A 86 -3.17 -4.78 9.82
CA ILE A 86 -2.40 -5.95 9.39
C ILE A 86 -0.92 -5.69 9.64
N ASP A 87 -0.32 -6.55 10.43
CA ASP A 87 1.12 -6.53 10.66
C ASP A 87 1.75 -7.79 10.06
N VAL A 88 2.87 -7.61 9.40
CA VAL A 88 3.63 -8.69 8.76
C VAL A 88 5.04 -8.72 9.33
N TYR A 89 5.44 -9.89 9.73
CA TYR A 89 6.76 -10.21 10.28
C TYR A 89 7.40 -11.33 9.45
N ASP A 90 8.71 -11.43 9.48
CA ASP A 90 9.39 -12.63 9.02
C ASP A 90 9.22 -13.81 9.99
N ALA A 91 9.83 -14.97 9.68
CA ALA A 91 9.72 -16.17 10.52
C ALA A 91 10.43 -16.05 11.88
N GLU A 92 11.39 -15.15 11.99
CA GLU A 92 12.16 -14.81 13.19
C GLU A 92 11.49 -13.68 14.02
N GLU A 93 10.26 -13.30 13.66
CA GLU A 93 9.47 -12.24 14.30
C GLU A 93 10.04 -10.81 14.11
N ASN A 94 10.92 -10.59 13.13
CA ASN A 94 11.33 -9.24 12.78
C ASN A 94 10.19 -8.51 12.04
N PRO A 95 9.85 -7.26 12.44
CA PRO A 95 8.77 -6.53 11.81
C PRO A 95 9.17 -6.07 10.40
N LEU A 96 8.39 -6.47 9.40
CA LEU A 96 8.54 -6.05 8.01
C LEU A 96 7.60 -4.89 7.68
N ILE A 97 6.30 -5.11 7.80
CA ILE A 97 5.25 -4.14 7.44
C ILE A 97 4.28 -4.06 8.62
N ILE A 98 4.17 -2.89 9.23
CA ILE A 98 3.31 -2.64 10.39
C ILE A 98 2.31 -1.55 10.04
N ASP A 99 1.03 -1.77 10.28
CA ASP A 99 0.01 -0.74 10.09
C ASP A 99 0.11 0.35 11.16
N TYR A 100 0.15 1.60 10.73
CA TYR A 100 0.24 2.75 11.64
C TYR A 100 -1.02 2.88 12.51
N ARG A 101 -0.83 3.07 13.82
CA ARG A 101 -1.89 3.16 14.82
C ARG A 101 -2.01 4.53 15.49
N GLY A 102 -1.13 5.44 15.14
CA GLY A 102 -1.16 6.81 15.67
C GLY A 102 -2.26 7.65 15.04
N SER A 103 -2.51 8.79 15.65
CA SER A 103 -3.42 9.80 15.08
C SER A 103 -2.80 10.41 13.84
N ARG A 104 -3.61 10.58 12.79
CA ARG A 104 -3.25 11.27 11.57
C ARG A 104 -4.37 12.23 11.18
N ILE A 105 -3.98 13.44 10.85
CA ILE A 105 -4.86 14.41 10.19
C ILE A 105 -4.57 14.26 8.70
N PRO A 106 -5.53 13.81 7.87
CA PRO A 106 -5.33 13.76 6.44
C PRO A 106 -4.97 15.15 5.91
N ILE A 107 -3.85 15.27 5.22
CA ILE A 107 -3.52 16.51 4.51
C ILE A 107 -4.48 16.63 3.36
N ASP A 108 -5.21 17.75 3.31
CA ASP A 108 -5.99 18.10 2.14
C ASP A 108 -4.99 18.51 1.05
N ARG A 109 -4.75 17.58 0.14
CA ARG A 109 -3.79 17.76 -0.93
C ARG A 109 -4.38 18.74 -1.93
N GLN A 110 -4.06 20.01 -1.72
CA GLN A 110 -4.28 21.01 -2.75
C GLN A 110 -3.29 20.71 -3.90
N ILE A 111 -3.80 20.73 -5.11
CA ILE A 111 -2.95 20.75 -6.31
C ILE A 111 -2.01 21.93 -6.15
N ASP A 112 -0.70 21.70 -6.29
CA ASP A 112 0.28 22.75 -6.17
C ASP A 112 -0.10 23.91 -7.10
N SER A 113 -0.30 25.09 -6.51
CA SER A 113 -0.76 26.28 -7.24
C SER A 113 0.20 26.70 -8.36
N SER A 114 1.46 26.29 -8.32
CA SER A 114 2.44 26.53 -9.37
C SER A 114 2.20 25.64 -10.58
N GLN A 115 1.89 24.36 -10.38
CA GLN A 115 1.51 23.43 -11.45
C GLN A 115 0.16 23.81 -12.08
N GLN A 116 -0.75 24.32 -11.27
CA GLN A 116 -2.04 24.84 -11.74
C GLN A 116 -1.87 26.02 -12.68
N LYS A 117 -1.07 27.01 -12.27
CA LYS A 117 -0.78 28.20 -13.09
C LYS A 117 -0.07 27.85 -14.40
N LEU A 118 0.85 26.88 -14.37
CA LEU A 118 1.56 26.42 -15.56
C LEU A 118 0.58 25.75 -16.54
N ALA A 119 -0.24 24.83 -16.08
CA ALA A 119 -1.23 24.16 -16.92
C ALA A 119 -2.26 25.14 -17.51
N GLU A 120 -2.72 26.14 -16.73
CA GLU A 120 -3.59 27.21 -17.21
C GLU A 120 -2.90 28.08 -18.28
N SER A 121 -1.59 28.36 -18.13
CA SER A 121 -0.82 29.12 -19.13
C SER A 121 -0.62 28.38 -20.45
N GLU A 122 -0.66 27.05 -20.41
CA GLU A 122 -0.56 26.15 -21.56
C GLU A 122 -1.93 25.82 -22.19
N GLY A 123 -3.01 26.40 -21.68
CA GLY A 123 -4.37 26.19 -22.20
C GLY A 123 -4.99 24.84 -21.84
N HIS A 124 -4.44 24.15 -20.86
CA HIS A 124 -5.01 22.91 -20.35
C HIS A 124 -6.09 23.18 -19.29
N GLU A 125 -7.21 22.49 -19.40
CA GLU A 125 -8.25 22.52 -18.36
C GLU A 125 -7.70 21.87 -17.07
N VAL A 126 -7.47 22.68 -16.04
CA VAL A 126 -7.07 22.16 -14.75
C VAL A 126 -8.30 21.74 -13.97
N VAL A 127 -8.46 20.45 -13.73
CA VAL A 127 -9.50 19.92 -12.86
C VAL A 127 -9.14 20.27 -11.41
N THR A 128 -9.58 21.43 -10.96
CA THR A 128 -9.26 22.02 -9.65
C THR A 128 -10.10 21.49 -8.49
N SER A 129 -11.13 20.69 -8.77
CA SER A 129 -11.98 20.14 -7.73
C SER A 129 -11.74 18.66 -7.53
N ARG A 130 -11.53 18.23 -6.28
CA ARG A 130 -11.77 16.84 -5.89
C ARG A 130 -13.16 16.48 -6.45
N ARG A 131 -13.19 15.50 -7.34
CA ARG A 131 -14.47 14.90 -7.71
C ARG A 131 -15.09 14.39 -6.43
N LYS A 132 -16.24 14.94 -6.03
CA LYS A 132 -16.97 14.54 -4.81
C LYS A 132 -17.44 13.07 -4.85
N ASP A 133 -17.36 12.46 -6.03
CA ASP A 133 -17.74 11.09 -6.36
C ASP A 133 -16.57 10.10 -6.34
N VAL A 134 -15.34 10.56 -6.13
CA VAL A 134 -14.15 9.68 -6.08
C VAL A 134 -13.85 9.25 -4.66
N HIS A 135 -13.93 7.95 -4.43
CA HIS A 135 -13.51 7.37 -3.17
C HIS A 135 -11.98 7.18 -3.15
N TYR A 136 -11.33 7.80 -2.19
CA TYR A 136 -9.90 7.61 -1.94
C TYR A 136 -9.73 6.55 -0.86
N TYR A 137 -8.78 5.63 -1.09
CA TYR A 137 -8.36 4.64 -0.10
C TYR A 137 -6.94 4.97 0.34
N GLU A 138 -6.72 4.90 1.63
CA GLU A 138 -5.39 5.13 2.20
C GLU A 138 -4.91 3.87 2.90
N LEU A 139 -3.65 3.54 2.67
CA LEU A 139 -2.91 2.55 3.42
C LEU A 139 -1.78 3.28 4.12
N VAL A 140 -1.74 3.24 5.43
CA VAL A 140 -0.74 3.97 6.22
C VAL A 140 0.05 2.96 7.03
N LYS A 141 1.35 2.94 6.80
CA LYS A 141 2.29 2.04 7.47
C LYS A 141 3.18 2.82 8.43
N GLU A 142 3.60 2.16 9.50
CA GLU A 142 4.59 2.70 10.42
C GLU A 142 5.95 2.82 9.73
N LEU A 143 6.62 3.95 9.92
CA LEU A 143 7.94 4.22 9.36
C LEU A 143 9.00 4.05 10.46
N ALA A 144 9.93 3.12 10.27
CA ALA A 144 11.07 2.96 11.16
C ALA A 144 12.20 3.97 10.83
N ASP A 145 13.04 4.27 11.82
CA ASP A 145 14.08 5.28 11.67
C ASP A 145 15.13 4.94 10.60
N ASP A 146 15.43 3.66 10.40
CA ASP A 146 16.41 3.16 9.44
C ASP A 146 15.80 2.71 8.10
N GLU A 147 14.48 2.81 7.94
CA GLU A 147 13.77 2.27 6.79
C GLU A 147 14.07 3.05 5.51
N GLN A 148 14.38 2.32 4.45
CA GLN A 148 14.73 2.84 3.14
C GLN A 148 13.73 2.36 2.10
N PHE A 149 13.51 3.15 1.05
CA PHE A 149 12.55 2.84 0.01
C PHE A 149 13.14 2.92 -1.38
N TYR A 150 12.70 1.99 -2.26
CA TYR A 150 13.14 1.88 -3.63
C TYR A 150 11.95 1.50 -4.54
N GLY A 151 12.09 1.69 -5.84
CA GLY A 151 11.08 1.26 -6.82
C GLY A 151 10.18 2.38 -7.31
N LEU A 152 8.89 2.09 -7.52
CA LEU A 152 7.83 2.95 -8.06
C LEU A 152 8.00 3.37 -9.54
N GLY A 153 8.98 2.83 -10.27
CA GLY A 153 9.26 3.16 -11.67
C GLY A 153 10.19 4.36 -11.82
N ASP A 154 10.02 5.12 -12.88
CA ASP A 154 10.84 6.31 -13.14
C ASP A 154 10.47 7.41 -12.14
N LYS A 155 11.42 7.79 -11.32
CA LYS A 155 11.25 8.82 -10.28
C LYS A 155 12.54 9.63 -10.15
N THR A 156 12.39 10.92 -9.94
CA THR A 156 13.51 11.83 -9.65
C THR A 156 14.09 11.60 -8.25
N GLY A 157 15.10 12.38 -7.91
CA GLY A 157 15.75 12.33 -6.60
C GLY A 157 16.74 11.17 -6.45
N PHE A 158 17.14 10.91 -5.21
CA PHE A 158 18.12 9.88 -4.88
C PHE A 158 17.55 8.47 -5.05
N LEU A 159 18.43 7.47 -5.08
CA LEU A 159 18.04 6.06 -5.17
C LEU A 159 17.14 5.63 -3.99
N ASN A 160 17.53 5.99 -2.77
CA ASN A 160 16.66 5.85 -1.61
C ASN A 160 15.58 6.93 -1.64
N LYS A 161 14.34 6.51 -1.72
CA LYS A 161 13.16 7.37 -1.87
C LYS A 161 12.56 7.84 -0.53
N ARG A 162 13.20 7.54 0.60
CA ARG A 162 12.78 8.08 1.89
C ARG A 162 12.75 9.61 1.87
N HIS A 163 11.75 10.21 2.49
CA HIS A 163 11.44 11.64 2.54
C HIS A 163 10.98 12.26 1.22
N TYR A 164 10.69 11.45 0.22
CA TYR A 164 10.05 11.90 -1.02
C TYR A 164 8.57 11.54 -1.04
N ALA A 165 7.85 12.22 -1.94
CA ALA A 165 6.49 11.85 -2.29
C ALA A 165 6.36 11.80 -3.81
N TYR A 166 5.65 10.79 -4.31
CA TYR A 166 5.53 10.53 -5.74
C TYR A 166 4.09 10.20 -6.14
N GLU A 167 3.80 10.49 -7.39
CA GLU A 167 2.58 10.05 -8.05
C GLU A 167 2.88 8.94 -9.04
N ASN A 168 2.09 7.88 -9.02
CA ASN A 168 2.05 6.90 -10.09
C ASN A 168 0.98 7.33 -11.10
N TRP A 169 1.43 8.12 -12.05
CA TRP A 169 0.71 8.63 -13.19
C TRP A 169 1.69 8.90 -14.32
N ASN A 170 1.58 8.16 -15.42
CA ASN A 170 2.50 8.29 -16.54
C ASN A 170 2.35 9.67 -17.18
N THR A 171 3.45 10.41 -17.25
CA THR A 171 3.45 11.78 -17.74
C THR A 171 4.69 11.97 -18.63
N ASP A 172 4.47 12.50 -19.83
CA ASP A 172 5.55 12.94 -20.69
C ASP A 172 5.92 14.38 -20.29
N ASN A 173 7.11 14.54 -19.71
CA ASN A 173 7.63 15.82 -19.26
C ASN A 173 8.73 16.26 -20.25
N PRO A 174 8.48 17.26 -21.11
CA PRO A 174 9.46 17.75 -22.07
C PRO A 174 10.58 18.59 -21.45
N GLU A 175 10.35 19.11 -20.23
CA GLU A 175 11.31 19.92 -19.50
C GLU A 175 12.43 19.07 -18.88
N PRO A 176 13.61 19.67 -18.59
CA PRO A 176 14.66 18.99 -17.84
C PRO A 176 14.13 18.46 -16.50
N HIS A 177 14.39 17.19 -16.21
CA HIS A 177 13.90 16.57 -15.02
C HIS A 177 14.60 17.11 -13.78
N VAL A 178 13.84 17.77 -12.93
CA VAL A 178 14.30 18.29 -11.64
C VAL A 178 13.80 17.41 -10.49
N GLU A 179 14.46 17.49 -9.37
CA GLU A 179 14.16 16.64 -8.18
C GLU A 179 12.73 16.82 -7.67
N SER A 180 12.12 17.97 -7.88
CA SER A 180 10.74 18.26 -7.46
C SER A 180 9.66 17.56 -8.28
N PHE A 181 9.99 16.93 -9.42
CA PHE A 181 9.01 16.23 -10.23
C PHE A 181 8.52 14.97 -9.49
N THR A 182 7.20 14.88 -9.28
CA THR A 182 6.58 13.76 -8.57
C THR A 182 6.21 12.60 -9.49
N ARG A 183 6.17 12.82 -10.81
CA ARG A 183 5.73 11.86 -11.84
C ARG A 183 6.57 11.98 -13.09
N LEU A 184 6.81 10.85 -13.74
CA LEU A 184 7.54 10.71 -14.98
C LEU A 184 6.88 9.66 -15.89
N TYR A 185 7.62 9.17 -16.89
CA TYR A 185 7.13 8.33 -17.99
C TYR A 185 6.57 6.97 -17.55
N LYS A 186 7.17 6.33 -16.51
CA LYS A 186 6.79 4.99 -16.09
C LYS A 186 6.39 4.96 -14.61
N SER A 187 5.21 4.42 -14.37
CA SER A 187 4.72 4.11 -13.04
C SER A 187 4.69 2.61 -12.85
N VAL A 188 5.40 2.14 -11.84
CA VAL A 188 5.41 0.74 -11.42
C VAL A 188 4.92 0.69 -9.98
N PRO A 189 3.72 0.17 -9.69
CA PRO A 189 3.14 0.18 -8.35
C PRO A 189 3.77 -0.91 -7.46
N PHE A 190 5.10 -0.94 -7.42
CA PHE A 190 5.88 -1.86 -6.61
C PHE A 190 6.91 -1.08 -5.79
N LEU A 191 6.74 -1.13 -4.47
CA LEU A 191 7.61 -0.52 -3.49
C LEU A 191 8.48 -1.60 -2.84
N ILE A 192 9.77 -1.37 -2.78
CA ILE A 192 10.71 -2.17 -2.02
C ILE A 192 11.09 -1.39 -0.77
N GLY A 193 10.88 -1.98 0.40
CA GLY A 193 11.35 -1.47 1.68
C GLY A 193 12.55 -2.28 2.18
N LEU A 194 13.45 -1.61 2.86
CA LEU A 194 14.56 -2.21 3.61
C LEU A 194 14.54 -1.66 5.02
N LYS A 195 14.28 -2.52 6.00
CA LYS A 195 14.13 -2.17 7.41
C LYS A 195 15.01 -3.09 8.25
N ASN A 196 15.93 -2.55 9.03
CA ASN A 196 16.88 -3.33 9.84
C ASN A 196 17.58 -4.46 9.04
N ASN A 197 17.96 -4.19 7.78
CA ASN A 197 18.50 -5.15 6.82
C ASN A 197 17.52 -6.28 6.39
N HIS A 198 16.24 -6.20 6.73
CA HIS A 198 15.22 -7.12 6.27
C HIS A 198 14.46 -6.50 5.09
N PRO A 199 14.66 -6.99 3.85
CA PRO A 199 13.97 -6.47 2.68
C PRO A 199 12.53 -7.01 2.62
N TYR A 200 11.62 -6.18 2.13
CA TYR A 200 10.25 -6.56 1.80
C TYR A 200 9.78 -5.84 0.53
N GLY A 201 8.72 -6.34 -0.08
CA GLY A 201 8.08 -5.72 -1.23
C GLY A 201 6.58 -5.57 -1.04
N ILE A 202 6.03 -4.45 -1.51
CA ILE A 202 4.59 -4.23 -1.59
C ILE A 202 4.22 -3.97 -3.04
N PHE A 203 3.42 -4.85 -3.62
CA PHE A 203 2.81 -4.65 -4.92
C PHE A 203 1.38 -4.12 -4.74
N PHE A 204 1.11 -2.94 -5.27
CA PHE A 204 -0.21 -2.35 -5.29
C PHE A 204 -0.89 -2.70 -6.61
N ASP A 205 -1.73 -3.73 -6.61
CA ASP A 205 -2.47 -4.18 -7.80
C ASP A 205 -3.56 -3.16 -8.17
N ASN A 206 -3.10 -2.00 -8.64
CA ASN A 206 -3.91 -0.83 -8.93
C ASN A 206 -3.40 -0.13 -10.21
N THR A 207 -4.31 0.10 -11.16
CA THR A 207 -4.03 0.82 -12.41
C THR A 207 -4.51 2.28 -12.39
N TYR A 208 -5.13 2.71 -11.30
CA TYR A 208 -5.55 4.10 -11.13
C TYR A 208 -4.44 4.98 -10.60
N HIS A 209 -4.62 6.28 -10.73
CA HIS A 209 -3.74 7.27 -10.13
C HIS A 209 -3.55 6.99 -8.64
N SER A 210 -2.31 6.91 -8.22
CA SER A 210 -1.95 6.69 -6.82
C SER A 210 -0.83 7.61 -6.38
N TYR A 211 -0.84 7.95 -5.10
CA TYR A 211 0.14 8.81 -4.48
C TYR A 211 0.82 8.05 -3.35
N PHE A 212 2.13 8.20 -3.30
CA PHE A 212 2.99 7.58 -2.30
C PHE A 212 3.70 8.69 -1.53
N ASP A 213 3.48 8.77 -0.24
CA ASP A 213 4.29 9.54 0.68
C ASP A 213 5.23 8.59 1.42
N LEU A 214 6.52 8.77 1.26
CA LEU A 214 7.54 7.88 1.82
C LEU A 214 8.25 8.55 3.01
N GLY A 215 7.48 9.14 3.91
CA GLY A 215 7.99 9.84 5.08
C GLY A 215 8.34 11.32 4.81
N LYS A 216 7.77 11.92 3.76
CA LYS A 216 7.90 13.36 3.51
C LYS A 216 7.02 14.15 4.46
N GLU A 217 5.79 13.67 4.69
CA GLU A 217 4.83 14.29 5.61
C GLU A 217 5.23 14.06 7.07
N SER A 218 5.71 12.88 7.40
CA SER A 218 5.99 12.48 8.78
C SER A 218 7.10 11.45 8.86
N ASN A 219 7.91 11.52 9.92
CA ASN A 219 8.90 10.48 10.24
C ASN A 219 8.29 9.26 10.97
N LYS A 220 6.97 9.22 11.15
CA LYS A 220 6.28 8.15 11.90
C LYS A 220 5.54 7.17 11.01
N TYR A 221 5.24 7.57 9.77
CA TYR A 221 4.44 6.76 8.84
C TYR A 221 4.75 7.10 7.37
N TYR A 222 4.37 6.18 6.51
CA TYR A 222 4.40 6.30 5.06
C TYR A 222 3.16 5.67 4.43
#